data_c7266b07ab8fed0b7d97069134449cf1
#
_entry.id   c7266b07ab8fed0b7d97069134449cf1
#
_cell.length_a   1.000
_cell.length_b   1.000
_cell.length_c   1.000
_cell.angle_alpha   90.00
_cell.angle_beta   90.00
_cell.angle_gamma   90.00
#
_symmetry.space_group_name_H-M   'P 1'
#
loop_
_entity.id
_entity.type
_entity.pdbx_description
1 polymer ?
#
loop_
_entity_poly.entity_id
_entity_poly.type
_entity_poly.pdbx_seq_one_letter_code
_entity_poly.pdbx_strand_id
1 'polypeptide(L)'
;MSGFRRWVLPLAVLAGFSVVAGAASAQQKEVVIGYQDMIVPWRYAQETGELEARTGYKVTYRKIGSGAEVVRALASGAIDIGEAGSAPFAAALSQGVPLKIFWVLTNINDAEALVAREGSGVHSVADLRGHTIALPHASTTHFHTLVALEQAGVVARDVRILNLRPPEIQAAWTRGDIDATFIWDPVLQSVKQNGSVLLTSGQLAASTGKATFDALAVRDGFASKHDAFLAQFVQVLAGADADYREHRAQWTQDSAPVRAVAKWSGATPARVPASLALYAFVPPAEQATAQWLGGGKDGVVARSLAATAAFLKEQGTIGAVLPDYSTAVEPRWVEQAATAAPAPVAAAQARP
;
A
#
# COMPACT_ATOMS: atom_id res chain seq x y z
N MET A 1 99.33 -7.81 -33.14
CA MET A 1 98.68 -8.79 -32.27
C MET A 1 97.33 -8.26 -31.85
N SER A 2 96.34 -8.95 -32.27
CA SER A 2 94.91 -8.62 -32.42
C SER A 2 94.13 -8.44 -31.05
N GLY A 3 93.40 -7.34 -30.92
CA GLY A 3 92.49 -7.11 -29.77
C GLY A 3 91.07 -7.01 -30.32
N PHE A 4 90.21 -8.01 -30.08
CA PHE A 4 88.79 -8.05 -30.40
C PHE A 4 88.00 -7.14 -29.48
N ARG A 5 87.35 -6.10 -30.02
CA ARG A 5 86.33 -5.30 -29.33
C ARG A 5 85.00 -5.96 -29.56
N ARG A 6 84.39 -6.48 -28.49
CA ARG A 6 82.96 -6.91 -28.43
C ARG A 6 82.07 -5.71 -28.23
N TRP A 7 81.18 -5.48 -29.20
CA TRP A 7 80.07 -4.56 -29.09
C TRP A 7 78.91 -5.24 -28.33
N VAL A 8 78.43 -4.62 -27.23
CA VAL A 8 77.21 -5.05 -26.50
C VAL A 8 76.15 -4.05 -26.87
N LEU A 9 75.11 -4.50 -27.55
CA LEU A 9 73.85 -3.71 -27.78
C LEU A 9 72.99 -3.82 -26.56
N PRO A 10 72.41 -2.72 -26.09
CA PRO A 10 71.37 -2.79 -25.03
C PRO A 10 70.01 -3.13 -25.64
N LEU A 11 69.42 -4.23 -25.18
CA LEU A 11 68.03 -4.61 -25.45
C LEU A 11 67.09 -3.65 -24.66
N ALA A 12 66.37 -2.76 -25.34
CA ALA A 12 65.31 -1.96 -24.72
C ALA A 12 64.07 -2.85 -24.58
N VAL A 13 63.72 -3.20 -23.32
CA VAL A 13 62.46 -3.86 -22.97
C VAL A 13 61.39 -2.79 -22.87
N LEU A 14 60.52 -2.70 -23.87
CA LEU A 14 59.27 -1.93 -23.80
C LEU A 14 58.29 -2.71 -22.94
N ALA A 15 58.15 -2.31 -21.68
CA ALA A 15 57.05 -2.77 -20.81
C ALA A 15 55.74 -2.07 -21.25
N GLY A 16 54.91 -2.78 -22.01
CA GLY A 16 53.55 -2.34 -22.32
C GLY A 16 52.67 -2.39 -21.10
N PHE A 17 52.35 -1.25 -20.52
CA PHE A 17 51.32 -1.10 -19.51
C PHE A 17 49.93 -1.24 -20.18
N SER A 18 49.35 -2.47 -20.14
CA SER A 18 47.96 -2.69 -20.47
C SER A 18 47.11 -2.12 -19.32
N VAL A 19 46.54 -0.91 -19.51
CA VAL A 19 45.51 -0.38 -18.64
C VAL A 19 44.24 -1.21 -18.87
N VAL A 20 44.02 -2.21 -18.02
CA VAL A 20 42.75 -2.88 -17.93
C VAL A 20 41.78 -1.87 -17.28
N ALA A 21 41.02 -1.16 -18.11
CA ALA A 21 39.87 -0.38 -17.65
C ALA A 21 38.86 -1.39 -17.10
N GLY A 22 38.94 -1.65 -15.80
CA GLY A 22 37.90 -2.36 -15.07
C GLY A 22 36.59 -1.57 -15.22
N ALA A 23 35.68 -2.08 -16.07
CA ALA A 23 34.31 -1.64 -16.04
C ALA A 23 33.79 -1.87 -14.60
N ALA A 24 33.76 -0.82 -13.80
CA ALA A 24 33.06 -0.85 -12.52
C ALA A 24 31.62 -1.20 -12.86
N SER A 25 31.23 -2.47 -12.67
CA SER A 25 29.84 -2.89 -12.71
C SER A 25 29.12 -2.02 -11.69
N ALA A 26 28.38 -1.02 -12.15
CA ALA A 26 27.55 -0.22 -11.29
C ALA A 26 26.61 -1.20 -10.57
N GLN A 27 26.77 -1.33 -9.27
CA GLN A 27 25.93 -2.20 -8.45
C GLN A 27 24.49 -1.86 -8.73
N GLN A 28 23.72 -2.81 -9.27
CA GLN A 28 22.32 -2.61 -9.61
C GLN A 28 21.56 -2.17 -8.35
N LYS A 29 20.94 -1.01 -8.42
CA LYS A 29 20.13 -0.51 -7.31
C LYS A 29 18.91 -1.40 -7.13
N GLU A 30 18.65 -1.79 -5.91
CA GLU A 30 17.53 -2.68 -5.57
C GLU A 30 16.54 -1.98 -4.65
N VAL A 31 15.27 -2.39 -4.73
CA VAL A 31 14.17 -1.97 -3.83
C VAL A 31 13.23 -3.14 -3.57
N VAL A 32 12.78 -3.27 -2.33
CA VAL A 32 11.77 -4.25 -1.94
C VAL A 32 10.47 -3.53 -1.59
N ILE A 33 9.41 -3.82 -2.36
CA ILE A 33 8.08 -3.23 -2.16
C ILE A 33 7.14 -4.29 -1.58
N GLY A 34 6.64 -4.04 -0.37
CA GLY A 34 5.60 -4.86 0.26
C GLY A 34 4.22 -4.43 -0.22
N TYR A 35 3.40 -5.40 -0.65
CA TYR A 35 2.05 -5.15 -1.11
C TYR A 35 1.05 -6.12 -0.48
N GLN A 36 -0.21 -5.70 -0.41
CA GLN A 36 -1.34 -6.52 0.03
C GLN A 36 -2.20 -6.95 -1.16
N ASP A 37 -3.31 -7.61 -0.91
CA ASP A 37 -4.28 -8.05 -1.91
C ASP A 37 -5.23 -6.93 -2.38
N MET A 38 -4.86 -5.67 -2.17
CA MET A 38 -5.66 -4.51 -2.58
C MET A 38 -5.89 -4.46 -4.08
N ILE A 39 -7.12 -4.11 -4.47
CA ILE A 39 -7.54 -3.95 -5.87
C ILE A 39 -7.29 -2.49 -6.28
N VAL A 40 -6.13 -2.24 -6.88
CA VAL A 40 -5.66 -0.90 -7.26
C VAL A 40 -5.08 -0.89 -8.68
N PRO A 41 -5.19 0.23 -9.44
CA PRO A 41 -4.78 0.29 -10.84
C PRO A 41 -3.31 0.01 -11.08
N TRP A 42 -2.42 0.44 -10.18
CA TRP A 42 -0.97 0.31 -10.35
C TRP A 42 -0.46 -1.15 -10.40
N ARG A 43 -1.31 -2.15 -10.09
CA ARG A 43 -0.99 -3.56 -10.33
C ARG A 43 -0.65 -3.85 -11.80
N TYR A 44 -1.18 -3.06 -12.72
CA TYR A 44 -0.83 -3.18 -14.14
C TYR A 44 0.61 -2.74 -14.40
N ALA A 45 1.04 -1.62 -13.84
CA ALA A 45 2.44 -1.20 -13.91
C ALA A 45 3.39 -2.20 -13.23
N GLN A 46 2.95 -2.82 -12.13
CA GLN A 46 3.67 -3.89 -11.44
C GLN A 46 3.81 -5.14 -12.33
N GLU A 47 2.77 -5.52 -13.06
CA GLU A 47 2.78 -6.67 -13.98
C GLU A 47 3.67 -6.44 -15.20
N THR A 48 3.65 -5.23 -15.76
CA THR A 48 4.42 -4.89 -16.96
C THR A 48 5.89 -4.59 -16.69
N GLY A 49 6.28 -4.41 -15.42
CA GLY A 49 7.65 -3.99 -15.05
C GLY A 49 7.94 -2.54 -15.41
N GLU A 50 6.92 -1.69 -15.48
CA GLU A 50 7.08 -0.28 -15.85
C GLU A 50 7.99 0.47 -14.87
N LEU A 51 7.89 0.16 -13.56
CA LEU A 51 8.72 0.80 -12.55
C LEU A 51 10.20 0.48 -12.74
N GLU A 52 10.54 -0.78 -13.02
CA GLU A 52 11.89 -1.22 -13.34
C GLU A 52 12.43 -0.56 -14.61
N ALA A 53 11.60 -0.51 -15.65
CA ALA A 53 11.97 0.08 -16.94
C ALA A 53 12.27 1.59 -16.82
N ARG A 54 11.49 2.32 -16.01
CA ARG A 54 11.70 3.75 -15.79
C ARG A 54 12.88 4.07 -14.90
N THR A 55 13.03 3.31 -13.83
CA THR A 55 13.98 3.65 -12.77
C THR A 55 15.35 3.00 -12.92
N GLY A 56 15.45 1.90 -13.68
CA GLY A 56 16.64 1.07 -13.75
C GLY A 56 16.94 0.29 -12.48
N TYR A 57 16.02 0.29 -11.51
CA TYR A 57 16.14 -0.51 -10.30
C TYR A 57 15.67 -1.94 -10.56
N LYS A 58 16.22 -2.88 -9.82
CA LYS A 58 15.64 -4.20 -9.64
C LYS A 58 14.57 -4.10 -8.54
N VAL A 59 13.32 -4.34 -8.89
CA VAL A 59 12.21 -4.29 -7.95
C VAL A 59 11.81 -5.69 -7.53
N THR A 60 11.74 -5.92 -6.22
CA THR A 60 11.22 -7.16 -5.65
C THR A 60 9.90 -6.87 -4.97
N TYR A 61 8.83 -7.50 -5.44
CA TYR A 61 7.50 -7.38 -4.85
C TYR A 61 7.26 -8.50 -3.85
N ARG A 62 6.91 -8.15 -2.61
CA ARG A 62 6.64 -9.11 -1.54
C ARG A 62 5.18 -9.01 -1.10
N LYS A 63 4.40 -10.08 -1.33
CA LYS A 63 3.02 -10.15 -0.82
C LYS A 63 3.02 -10.32 0.70
N ILE A 64 2.24 -9.49 1.39
CA ILE A 64 2.14 -9.45 2.86
C ILE A 64 0.66 -9.53 3.24
N GLY A 65 0.35 -10.29 4.28
CA GLY A 65 -1.02 -10.67 4.63
C GLY A 65 -1.84 -9.60 5.36
N SER A 66 -1.20 -8.57 5.93
CA SER A 66 -1.91 -7.52 6.67
C SER A 66 -1.08 -6.25 6.80
N GLY A 67 -1.75 -5.09 7.02
CA GLY A 67 -1.08 -3.81 7.28
C GLY A 67 -0.16 -3.84 8.50
N ALA A 68 -0.53 -4.57 9.55
CA ALA A 68 0.32 -4.77 10.73
C ALA A 68 1.62 -5.53 10.39
N GLU A 69 1.58 -6.48 9.46
CA GLU A 69 2.79 -7.15 8.97
C GLU A 69 3.63 -6.24 8.07
N VAL A 70 3.00 -5.39 7.25
CA VAL A 70 3.69 -4.40 6.42
C VAL A 70 4.49 -3.44 7.28
N VAL A 71 3.90 -2.84 8.32
CA VAL A 71 4.62 -1.89 9.18
C VAL A 71 5.75 -2.56 9.97
N ARG A 72 5.60 -3.83 10.38
CA ARG A 72 6.70 -4.61 10.98
C ARG A 72 7.83 -4.86 9.99
N ALA A 73 7.51 -5.15 8.72
CA ALA A 73 8.50 -5.36 7.67
C ALA A 73 9.24 -4.06 7.31
N LEU A 74 8.55 -2.91 7.30
CA LEU A 74 9.18 -1.60 7.18
C LEU A 74 10.10 -1.31 8.37
N ALA A 75 9.64 -1.51 9.60
CA ALA A 75 10.41 -1.25 10.82
C ALA A 75 11.70 -2.09 10.89
N SER A 76 11.65 -3.36 10.47
CA SER A 76 12.81 -4.26 10.43
C SER A 76 13.73 -4.04 9.23
N GLY A 77 13.32 -3.25 8.23
CA GLY A 77 14.05 -3.10 6.98
C GLY A 77 13.93 -4.28 6.02
N ALA A 78 13.00 -5.19 6.24
CA ALA A 78 12.74 -6.31 5.34
C ALA A 78 12.07 -5.88 4.02
N ILE A 79 11.44 -4.71 4.00
CA ILE A 79 10.96 -3.99 2.82
C ILE A 79 11.37 -2.52 2.94
N ASP A 80 11.47 -1.83 1.81
CA ASP A 80 11.82 -0.41 1.73
C ASP A 80 10.57 0.47 1.63
N ILE A 81 9.59 0.00 0.89
CA ILE A 81 8.30 0.65 0.65
C ILE A 81 7.20 -0.35 0.95
N GLY A 82 6.10 0.11 1.51
CA GLY A 82 4.96 -0.76 1.82
C GLY A 82 3.62 -0.07 1.67
N GLU A 83 2.61 -0.82 1.22
CA GLU A 83 1.23 -0.36 1.16
C GLU A 83 0.44 -0.86 2.38
N ALA A 84 -0.27 0.04 3.03
CA ALA A 84 -1.16 -0.30 4.14
C ALA A 84 -2.23 0.78 4.31
N GLY A 85 -3.23 0.47 5.10
CA GLY A 85 -4.25 1.44 5.51
C GLY A 85 -3.71 2.46 6.52
N SER A 86 -4.46 3.54 6.72
CA SER A 86 -4.12 4.63 7.62
C SER A 86 -3.96 4.20 9.09
N ALA A 87 -4.77 3.23 9.56
CA ALA A 87 -4.72 2.79 10.95
C ALA A 87 -3.40 2.08 11.34
N PRO A 88 -2.88 1.10 10.57
CA PRO A 88 -1.57 0.52 10.87
C PRO A 88 -0.44 1.54 10.77
N PHE A 89 -0.50 2.53 9.86
CA PHE A 89 0.49 3.60 9.81
C PHE A 89 0.42 4.51 11.04
N ALA A 90 -0.78 4.91 11.47
CA ALA A 90 -0.96 5.70 12.69
C ALA A 90 -0.38 4.99 13.93
N ALA A 91 -0.62 3.68 14.05
CA ALA A 91 -0.07 2.87 15.14
C ALA A 91 1.46 2.76 15.08
N ALA A 92 2.04 2.51 13.90
CA ALA A 92 3.49 2.39 13.71
C ALA A 92 4.22 3.71 14.01
N LEU A 93 3.70 4.83 13.50
CA LEU A 93 4.23 6.15 13.77
C LEU A 93 4.21 6.49 15.27
N SER A 94 3.10 6.15 15.94
CA SER A 94 2.97 6.31 17.39
C SER A 94 3.98 5.50 18.20
N GLN A 95 4.50 4.42 17.62
CA GLN A 95 5.56 3.58 18.18
C GLN A 95 6.96 4.03 17.77
N GLY A 96 7.07 5.16 17.04
CA GLY A 96 8.35 5.73 16.62
C GLY A 96 8.99 5.06 15.41
N VAL A 97 8.24 4.32 14.60
CA VAL A 97 8.76 3.74 13.36
C VAL A 97 9.08 4.86 12.37
N PRO A 98 10.34 4.99 11.89
CA PRO A 98 10.75 6.09 11.03
C PRO A 98 10.35 5.81 9.58
N LEU A 99 9.19 6.34 9.16
CA LEU A 99 8.65 6.22 7.82
C LEU A 99 7.98 7.51 7.35
N LYS A 100 7.83 7.65 6.04
CA LYS A 100 7.13 8.75 5.37
C LYS A 100 5.99 8.20 4.52
N ILE A 101 4.79 8.72 4.71
CA ILE A 101 3.65 8.49 3.81
C ILE A 101 3.80 9.47 2.67
N PHE A 102 3.86 8.97 1.43
CA PHE A 102 4.17 9.78 0.25
C PHE A 102 3.16 9.67 -0.90
N TRP A 103 2.24 8.72 -0.84
CA TRP A 103 1.19 8.53 -1.83
C TRP A 103 -0.07 7.99 -1.19
N VAL A 104 -1.21 8.61 -1.44
CA VAL A 104 -2.53 8.06 -1.10
C VAL A 104 -2.96 7.14 -2.22
N LEU A 105 -3.01 5.85 -1.95
CA LEU A 105 -3.45 4.83 -2.91
C LEU A 105 -4.92 4.93 -3.21
N THR A 106 -5.73 5.06 -2.15
CA THR A 106 -7.19 5.11 -2.27
C THR A 106 -7.80 5.88 -1.10
N ASN A 107 -8.89 6.59 -1.37
CA ASN A 107 -9.89 6.84 -0.35
C ASN A 107 -10.78 5.59 -0.28
N ILE A 108 -10.86 4.96 0.89
CA ILE A 108 -11.47 3.62 1.04
C ILE A 108 -12.98 3.65 0.79
N ASN A 109 -13.68 4.69 1.24
CA ASN A 109 -15.13 4.80 1.05
C ASN A 109 -15.88 3.50 1.39
N ASP A 110 -16.62 2.94 0.40
CA ASP A 110 -17.43 1.75 0.53
C ASP A 110 -16.70 0.45 0.17
N ALA A 111 -15.39 0.51 -0.05
CA ALA A 111 -14.58 -0.65 -0.39
C ALA A 111 -14.31 -1.61 0.79
N GLU A 112 -14.60 -1.15 2.01
CA GLU A 112 -14.64 -1.98 3.21
C GLU A 112 -16.06 -1.98 3.80
N ALA A 113 -16.54 -3.14 4.23
CA ALA A 113 -17.85 -3.28 4.84
C ALA A 113 -17.89 -4.32 5.96
N LEU A 114 -18.71 -4.03 6.96
CA LEU A 114 -19.13 -4.97 8.00
C LEU A 114 -20.28 -5.81 7.47
N VAL A 115 -20.08 -7.12 7.38
CA VAL A 115 -21.05 -8.08 6.86
C VAL A 115 -21.39 -9.08 7.93
N ALA A 116 -22.68 -9.28 8.19
CA ALA A 116 -23.21 -10.34 9.04
C ALA A 116 -23.57 -11.56 8.19
N ARG A 117 -23.21 -12.78 8.65
CA ARG A 117 -23.51 -14.01 7.95
C ARG A 117 -25.01 -14.34 8.10
N GLU A 118 -25.63 -14.81 7.01
CA GLU A 118 -27.01 -15.28 7.05
C GLU A 118 -27.16 -16.42 8.09
N GLY A 119 -28.22 -16.33 8.88
CA GLY A 119 -28.49 -17.29 9.96
C GLY A 119 -27.67 -17.12 11.25
N SER A 120 -26.79 -16.10 11.32
CA SER A 120 -26.06 -15.79 12.56
C SER A 120 -26.90 -15.15 13.66
N GLY A 121 -28.07 -14.60 13.31
CA GLY A 121 -28.90 -13.80 14.21
C GLY A 121 -28.46 -12.33 14.36
N VAL A 122 -27.39 -11.92 13.64
CA VAL A 122 -26.89 -10.54 13.66
C VAL A 122 -27.56 -9.74 12.55
N HIS A 123 -28.33 -8.73 12.90
CA HIS A 123 -29.06 -7.83 11.98
C HIS A 123 -28.63 -6.36 12.10
N SER A 124 -27.90 -6.04 13.17
CA SER A 124 -27.35 -4.72 13.44
C SER A 124 -26.00 -4.81 14.15
N VAL A 125 -25.29 -3.70 14.27
CA VAL A 125 -24.03 -3.65 15.04
C VAL A 125 -24.28 -3.97 16.52
N ALA A 126 -25.45 -3.60 17.06
CA ALA A 126 -25.81 -3.86 18.47
C ALA A 126 -25.95 -5.36 18.78
N ASP A 127 -26.31 -6.17 17.77
CA ASP A 127 -26.47 -7.61 17.91
C ASP A 127 -25.14 -8.37 17.98
N LEU A 128 -24.02 -7.68 17.73
CA LEU A 128 -22.68 -8.30 17.81
C LEU A 128 -22.30 -8.73 19.24
N ARG A 129 -23.02 -8.30 20.28
CA ARG A 129 -22.78 -8.77 21.66
C ARG A 129 -22.89 -10.29 21.75
N GLY A 130 -21.83 -10.91 22.26
CA GLY A 130 -21.76 -12.37 22.40
C GLY A 130 -21.43 -13.12 21.09
N HIS A 131 -21.38 -12.43 19.95
CA HIS A 131 -21.07 -12.99 18.66
C HIS A 131 -19.57 -12.92 18.32
N THR A 132 -19.17 -13.68 17.31
CA THR A 132 -17.79 -13.75 16.83
C THR A 132 -17.62 -12.98 15.52
N ILE A 133 -16.79 -11.94 15.55
CA ILE A 133 -16.35 -11.21 14.35
C ILE A 133 -14.89 -11.52 14.05
N ALA A 134 -14.55 -11.74 12.79
CA ALA A 134 -13.15 -11.89 12.36
C ALA A 134 -12.72 -10.70 11.49
N LEU A 135 -11.51 -10.23 11.71
CA LEU A 135 -10.88 -9.14 10.96
C LEU A 135 -9.37 -9.15 11.18
N PRO A 136 -8.55 -8.54 10.30
CA PRO A 136 -7.13 -8.34 10.58
C PRO A 136 -6.93 -7.27 11.66
N HIS A 137 -6.26 -7.62 12.77
CA HIS A 137 -5.99 -6.65 13.82
C HIS A 137 -5.10 -5.49 13.34
N ALA A 138 -5.27 -4.33 13.96
CA ALA A 138 -4.57 -3.09 13.63
C ALA A 138 -4.72 -2.66 12.16
N SER A 139 -5.81 -3.08 11.50
CA SER A 139 -6.20 -2.61 10.16
C SER A 139 -7.20 -1.46 10.24
N THR A 140 -7.55 -0.89 9.09
CA THR A 140 -8.66 0.07 8.94
C THR A 140 -9.99 -0.55 9.34
N THR A 141 -10.23 -1.82 8.98
CA THR A 141 -11.43 -2.56 9.37
C THR A 141 -11.49 -2.84 10.87
N HIS A 142 -10.35 -3.08 11.53
CA HIS A 142 -10.31 -3.16 12.99
C HIS A 142 -10.70 -1.81 13.63
N PHE A 143 -10.09 -0.72 13.15
CA PHE A 143 -10.40 0.63 13.60
C PHE A 143 -11.91 0.94 13.43
N HIS A 144 -12.46 0.71 12.24
CA HIS A 144 -13.87 0.96 11.96
C HIS A 144 -14.82 0.01 12.72
N THR A 145 -14.39 -1.22 13.04
CA THR A 145 -15.16 -2.09 13.92
C THR A 145 -15.30 -1.47 15.31
N LEU A 146 -14.20 -0.99 15.90
CA LEU A 146 -14.24 -0.32 17.20
C LEU A 146 -15.09 0.94 17.17
N VAL A 147 -15.01 1.73 16.11
CA VAL A 147 -15.86 2.92 15.90
C VAL A 147 -17.34 2.53 15.81
N ALA A 148 -17.67 1.49 15.05
CA ALA A 148 -19.05 1.02 14.91
C ALA A 148 -19.63 0.51 16.24
N LEU A 149 -18.85 -0.25 17.00
CA LEU A 149 -19.23 -0.74 18.33
C LEU A 149 -19.48 0.42 19.30
N GLU A 150 -18.59 1.44 19.31
CA GLU A 150 -18.75 2.64 20.14
C GLU A 150 -20.05 3.37 19.81
N GLN A 151 -20.35 3.60 18.52
CA GLN A 151 -21.62 4.23 18.08
C GLN A 151 -22.85 3.43 18.49
N ALA A 152 -22.76 2.09 18.47
CA ALA A 152 -23.86 1.22 18.86
C ALA A 152 -23.97 1.02 20.38
N GLY A 153 -23.11 1.64 21.18
CA GLY A 153 -23.06 1.45 22.64
C GLY A 153 -22.66 0.03 23.05
N VAL A 154 -21.91 -0.67 22.19
CA VAL A 154 -21.40 -2.02 22.45
C VAL A 154 -19.97 -1.93 22.93
N VAL A 155 -19.67 -2.53 24.08
CA VAL A 155 -18.31 -2.58 24.61
C VAL A 155 -17.52 -3.69 23.85
N ALA A 156 -16.34 -3.35 23.34
CA ALA A 156 -15.57 -4.26 22.49
C ALA A 156 -15.28 -5.63 23.16
N ARG A 157 -15.11 -5.67 24.49
CA ARG A 157 -14.90 -6.92 25.25
C ARG A 157 -16.10 -7.86 25.25
N ASP A 158 -17.30 -7.35 24.92
CA ASP A 158 -18.53 -8.13 24.85
C ASP A 158 -18.70 -8.80 23.47
N VAL A 159 -17.76 -8.56 22.55
CA VAL A 159 -17.69 -9.15 21.20
C VAL A 159 -16.43 -9.99 21.09
N ARG A 160 -16.55 -11.20 20.57
CA ARG A 160 -15.37 -12.05 20.31
C ARG A 160 -14.69 -11.65 19.02
N ILE A 161 -13.67 -10.80 19.10
CA ILE A 161 -12.91 -10.33 17.93
C ILE A 161 -11.74 -11.28 17.67
N LEU A 162 -11.75 -11.96 16.50
CA LEU A 162 -10.69 -12.86 16.06
C LEU A 162 -9.75 -12.14 15.10
N ASN A 163 -8.44 -12.26 15.34
CA ASN A 163 -7.41 -11.77 14.43
C ASN A 163 -7.11 -12.82 13.38
N LEU A 164 -7.66 -12.64 12.18
CA LEU A 164 -7.46 -13.52 11.03
C LEU A 164 -7.04 -12.70 9.81
N ARG A 165 -6.21 -13.29 8.95
CA ARG A 165 -5.89 -12.73 7.63
C ARG A 165 -7.04 -12.96 6.64
N PRO A 166 -7.15 -12.18 5.55
CA PRO A 166 -8.26 -12.31 4.61
C PRO A 166 -8.53 -13.75 4.11
N PRO A 167 -7.53 -14.57 3.71
CA PRO A 167 -7.79 -15.97 3.33
C PRO A 167 -8.33 -16.84 4.48
N GLU A 168 -7.88 -16.58 5.71
CA GLU A 168 -8.33 -17.30 6.91
C GLU A 168 -9.76 -16.90 7.27
N ILE A 169 -10.13 -15.61 7.08
CA ILE A 169 -11.50 -15.10 7.21
C ILE A 169 -12.40 -15.80 6.21
N GLN A 170 -11.99 -15.87 4.94
CA GLN A 170 -12.76 -16.57 3.90
C GLN A 170 -13.02 -18.03 4.28
N ALA A 171 -12.00 -18.72 4.79
CA ALA A 171 -12.13 -20.12 5.22
C ALA A 171 -13.07 -20.27 6.43
N ALA A 172 -12.92 -19.42 7.46
CA ALA A 172 -13.76 -19.42 8.66
C ALA A 172 -15.22 -19.08 8.33
N TRP A 173 -15.45 -18.11 7.42
CA TRP A 173 -16.79 -17.77 6.93
C TRP A 173 -17.47 -18.95 6.24
N THR A 174 -16.75 -19.63 5.35
CA THR A 174 -17.26 -20.80 4.61
C THR A 174 -17.67 -21.95 5.52
N ARG A 175 -16.94 -22.17 6.63
CA ARG A 175 -17.26 -23.20 7.63
C ARG A 175 -18.36 -22.76 8.61
N GLY A 176 -18.69 -21.47 8.66
CA GLY A 176 -19.64 -20.92 9.64
C GLY A 176 -19.03 -20.70 11.04
N ASP A 177 -17.71 -20.62 11.15
CA ASP A 177 -17.00 -20.42 12.42
C ASP A 177 -17.09 -18.99 12.97
N ILE A 178 -17.53 -18.04 12.14
CA ILE A 178 -17.68 -16.61 12.48
C ILE A 178 -19.05 -16.11 12.06
N ASP A 179 -19.59 -15.16 12.83
CA ASP A 179 -20.91 -14.57 12.63
C ASP A 179 -20.86 -13.33 11.76
N ALA A 180 -19.77 -12.59 11.81
CA ALA A 180 -19.58 -11.36 11.05
C ALA A 180 -18.09 -11.17 10.67
N THR A 181 -17.86 -10.30 9.69
CA THR A 181 -16.53 -9.81 9.32
C THR A 181 -16.60 -8.38 8.84
N PHE A 182 -15.57 -7.57 9.14
CA PHE A 182 -15.33 -6.29 8.48
C PHE A 182 -14.11 -6.47 7.61
N ILE A 183 -14.30 -6.39 6.28
CA ILE A 183 -13.28 -6.82 5.32
C ILE A 183 -13.43 -6.06 3.98
N TRP A 184 -12.43 -6.20 3.13
CA TRP A 184 -12.32 -5.67 1.77
C TRP A 184 -12.31 -6.79 0.72
N ASP A 185 -12.36 -6.39 -0.56
CA ASP A 185 -12.25 -7.32 -1.68
C ASP A 185 -10.83 -7.92 -1.82
N PRO A 186 -10.71 -9.19 -2.24
CA PRO A 186 -11.76 -10.02 -2.85
C PRO A 186 -12.67 -10.77 -1.85
N VAL A 187 -12.34 -10.78 -0.55
CA VAL A 187 -13.11 -11.52 0.45
C VAL A 187 -14.50 -10.91 0.66
N LEU A 188 -14.60 -9.58 0.66
CA LEU A 188 -15.87 -8.87 0.81
C LEU A 188 -16.94 -9.34 -0.19
N GLN A 189 -16.58 -9.42 -1.47
CA GLN A 189 -17.53 -9.93 -2.51
C GLN A 189 -17.94 -11.37 -2.28
N SER A 190 -17.05 -12.19 -1.71
CA SER A 190 -17.38 -13.58 -1.42
C SER A 190 -18.37 -13.70 -0.25
N VAL A 191 -18.11 -13.00 0.85
CA VAL A 191 -18.98 -13.05 2.04
C VAL A 191 -20.34 -12.39 1.81
N LYS A 192 -20.43 -11.43 0.89
CA LYS A 192 -21.70 -10.80 0.48
C LYS A 192 -22.65 -11.76 -0.26
N GLN A 193 -22.19 -12.94 -0.72
CA GLN A 193 -23.05 -13.91 -1.40
C GLN A 193 -24.07 -14.58 -0.47
N ASN A 194 -23.71 -14.70 0.82
CA ASN A 194 -24.55 -15.29 1.86
C ASN A 194 -24.44 -14.50 3.18
N GLY A 195 -24.34 -13.18 3.06
CA GLY A 195 -24.31 -12.26 4.18
C GLY A 195 -24.90 -10.92 3.83
N SER A 196 -25.35 -10.21 4.86
CA SER A 196 -25.96 -8.88 4.77
C SER A 196 -24.98 -7.82 5.21
N VAL A 197 -24.78 -6.77 4.39
CA VAL A 197 -23.97 -5.60 4.76
C VAL A 197 -24.72 -4.83 5.84
N LEU A 198 -24.10 -4.65 6.99
CA LEU A 198 -24.64 -3.83 8.11
C LEU A 198 -24.28 -2.36 7.92
N LEU A 199 -23.03 -2.08 7.52
CA LEU A 199 -22.52 -0.74 7.23
C LEU A 199 -21.21 -0.80 6.45
N THR A 200 -20.82 0.35 5.87
CA THR A 200 -19.54 0.51 5.16
C THR A 200 -18.62 1.49 5.88
N SER A 201 -17.33 1.48 5.52
CA SER A 201 -16.36 2.48 5.98
C SER A 201 -16.77 3.89 5.58
N GLY A 202 -17.37 4.08 4.40
CA GLY A 202 -17.89 5.35 3.93
C GLY A 202 -19.03 5.88 4.80
N GLN A 203 -19.98 5.03 5.18
CA GLN A 203 -21.07 5.39 6.10
C GLN A 203 -20.56 5.79 7.48
N LEU A 204 -19.56 5.07 8.03
CA LEU A 204 -18.91 5.44 9.29
C LEU A 204 -18.18 6.77 9.18
N ALA A 205 -17.43 6.98 8.11
CA ALA A 205 -16.75 8.24 7.87
C ALA A 205 -17.72 9.43 7.81
N ALA A 206 -18.84 9.28 7.11
CA ALA A 206 -19.88 10.30 6.99
C ALA A 206 -20.54 10.62 8.33
N SER A 207 -20.80 9.62 9.18
CA SER A 207 -21.48 9.79 10.47
C SER A 207 -20.57 10.25 11.60
N THR A 208 -19.25 9.94 11.55
CA THR A 208 -18.32 10.17 12.66
C THR A 208 -17.18 11.14 12.33
N GLY A 209 -16.95 11.44 11.05
CA GLY A 209 -15.77 12.17 10.59
C GLY A 209 -14.48 11.31 10.62
N LYS A 210 -14.55 10.04 11.00
CA LYS A 210 -13.39 9.13 11.12
C LYS A 210 -13.16 8.38 9.81
N ALA A 211 -12.69 9.10 8.78
CA ALA A 211 -12.37 8.51 7.47
C ALA A 211 -11.05 7.72 7.50
N THR A 212 -10.97 6.70 6.64
CA THR A 212 -9.75 5.89 6.40
C THR A 212 -9.32 5.96 4.94
N PHE A 213 -8.03 5.73 4.72
CA PHE A 213 -7.42 5.69 3.39
C PHE A 213 -6.33 4.61 3.35
N ASP A 214 -6.00 4.14 2.16
CA ASP A 214 -4.80 3.36 1.93
C ASP A 214 -3.68 4.24 1.38
N ALA A 215 -2.45 3.93 1.74
CA ALA A 215 -1.30 4.70 1.32
C ALA A 215 -0.06 3.83 1.07
N LEU A 216 0.92 4.43 0.41
CA LEU A 216 2.29 3.95 0.37
C LEU A 216 3.14 4.74 1.36
N ALA A 217 3.92 4.00 2.14
CA ALA A 217 4.94 4.57 3.00
C ALA A 217 6.32 4.02 2.64
N VAL A 218 7.35 4.83 2.87
CA VAL A 218 8.76 4.52 2.64
C VAL A 218 9.55 4.69 3.93
N ARG A 219 10.55 3.83 4.18
CA ARG A 219 11.49 4.02 5.30
C ARG A 219 12.33 5.28 5.10
N ASP A 220 12.53 6.08 6.15
CA ASP A 220 13.35 7.29 6.10
C ASP A 220 14.76 7.04 5.54
N GLY A 221 15.39 5.94 5.95
CA GLY A 221 16.73 5.58 5.49
C GLY A 221 16.82 5.24 4.00
N PHE A 222 15.72 4.79 3.37
CA PHE A 222 15.63 4.62 1.93
C PHE A 222 15.29 5.94 1.25
N ALA A 223 14.29 6.66 1.75
CA ALA A 223 13.83 7.93 1.19
C ALA A 223 14.96 8.95 1.02
N SER A 224 15.84 9.07 2.03
CA SER A 224 16.96 10.03 2.04
C SER A 224 18.02 9.77 0.96
N LYS A 225 18.06 8.56 0.38
CA LYS A 225 19.08 8.13 -0.59
C LYS A 225 18.55 7.91 -2.00
N HIS A 226 17.21 7.82 -2.16
CA HIS A 226 16.57 7.36 -3.39
C HIS A 226 15.48 8.32 -3.87
N ASP A 227 15.69 9.62 -3.74
CA ASP A 227 14.72 10.67 -4.08
C ASP A 227 14.23 10.58 -5.52
N ALA A 228 15.14 10.43 -6.49
CA ALA A 228 14.79 10.29 -7.91
C ALA A 228 13.97 9.04 -8.21
N PHE A 229 14.20 7.93 -7.48
CA PHE A 229 13.39 6.72 -7.60
C PHE A 229 11.95 7.00 -7.15
N LEU A 230 11.77 7.64 -6.00
CA LEU A 230 10.44 7.93 -5.43
C LEU A 230 9.66 8.91 -6.30
N ALA A 231 10.32 9.92 -6.86
CA ALA A 231 9.70 10.83 -7.83
C ALA A 231 9.19 10.09 -9.08
N GLN A 232 9.98 9.18 -9.63
CA GLN A 232 9.57 8.35 -10.78
C GLN A 232 8.49 7.34 -10.41
N PHE A 233 8.55 6.75 -9.22
CA PHE A 233 7.52 5.81 -8.74
C PHE A 233 6.17 6.53 -8.61
N VAL A 234 6.13 7.73 -8.03
CA VAL A 234 4.89 8.53 -7.97
C VAL A 234 4.32 8.83 -9.36
N GLN A 235 5.16 9.06 -10.36
CA GLN A 235 4.69 9.23 -11.75
C GLN A 235 4.06 7.95 -12.31
N VAL A 236 4.62 6.76 -12.01
CA VAL A 236 4.04 5.47 -12.40
C VAL A 236 2.68 5.26 -11.74
N LEU A 237 2.57 5.54 -10.43
CA LEU A 237 1.31 5.46 -9.69
C LEU A 237 0.26 6.41 -10.26
N ALA A 238 0.64 7.67 -10.48
CA ALA A 238 -0.22 8.70 -11.06
C ALA A 238 -0.72 8.32 -12.45
N GLY A 239 0.16 7.77 -13.30
CA GLY A 239 -0.17 7.29 -14.64
C GLY A 239 -1.18 6.13 -14.62
N ALA A 240 -0.98 5.14 -13.76
CA ALA A 240 -1.90 4.02 -13.62
C ALA A 240 -3.29 4.45 -13.13
N ASP A 241 -3.34 5.35 -12.15
CA ASP A 241 -4.60 5.88 -11.64
C ASP A 241 -5.31 6.79 -12.68
N ALA A 242 -4.55 7.56 -13.46
CA ALA A 242 -5.09 8.38 -14.53
C ALA A 242 -5.69 7.52 -15.64
N ASP A 243 -4.98 6.47 -16.09
CA ASP A 243 -5.49 5.54 -17.09
C ASP A 243 -6.82 4.91 -16.66
N TYR A 244 -6.92 4.45 -15.42
CA TYR A 244 -8.19 3.94 -14.91
C TYR A 244 -9.29 5.00 -14.91
N ARG A 245 -9.04 6.23 -14.43
CA ARG A 245 -10.05 7.29 -14.37
C ARG A 245 -10.56 7.69 -15.75
N GLU A 246 -9.63 7.84 -16.71
CA GLU A 246 -9.91 8.35 -18.05
C GLU A 246 -10.50 7.27 -18.97
N HIS A 247 -10.08 6.01 -18.79
CA HIS A 247 -10.45 4.89 -19.65
C HIS A 247 -11.26 3.81 -18.93
N ARG A 248 -11.97 4.17 -17.86
CA ARG A 248 -12.70 3.21 -16.99
C ARG A 248 -13.57 2.22 -17.77
N ALA A 249 -14.23 2.65 -18.85
CA ALA A 249 -15.07 1.79 -19.69
C ALA A 249 -14.27 0.70 -20.42
N GLN A 250 -12.95 0.87 -20.59
CA GLN A 250 -12.06 -0.11 -21.21
C GLN A 250 -11.47 -1.10 -20.20
N TRP A 251 -11.62 -0.83 -18.89
CA TRP A 251 -11.18 -1.74 -17.82
C TRP A 251 -12.23 -2.86 -17.61
N THR A 252 -12.41 -3.68 -18.65
CA THR A 252 -13.31 -4.84 -18.64
C THR A 252 -12.60 -6.08 -18.14
N GLN A 253 -13.35 -7.13 -17.80
CA GLN A 253 -12.80 -8.41 -17.32
C GLN A 253 -11.73 -9.00 -18.25
N ASP A 254 -11.82 -8.72 -19.56
CA ASP A 254 -10.93 -9.27 -20.58
C ASP A 254 -9.75 -8.34 -20.91
N SER A 255 -9.68 -7.15 -20.28
CA SER A 255 -8.59 -6.21 -20.50
C SER A 255 -7.30 -6.64 -19.76
N ALA A 256 -6.15 -6.28 -20.32
CA ALA A 256 -4.87 -6.59 -19.69
C ALA A 256 -4.70 -5.96 -18.29
N PRO A 257 -5.10 -4.69 -18.04
CA PRO A 257 -5.05 -4.11 -16.72
C PRO A 257 -5.88 -4.89 -15.69
N VAL A 258 -7.11 -5.26 -16.02
CA VAL A 258 -7.99 -6.02 -15.11
C VAL A 258 -7.43 -7.41 -14.81
N ARG A 259 -6.86 -8.10 -15.81
CA ARG A 259 -6.17 -9.38 -15.56
C ARG A 259 -4.96 -9.23 -14.64
N ALA A 260 -4.20 -8.16 -14.79
CA ALA A 260 -3.07 -7.87 -13.90
C ALA A 260 -3.54 -7.61 -12.47
N VAL A 261 -4.54 -6.74 -12.28
CA VAL A 261 -5.13 -6.50 -10.96
C VAL A 261 -5.64 -7.80 -10.32
N ALA A 262 -6.36 -8.63 -11.09
CA ALA A 262 -6.87 -9.93 -10.62
C ALA A 262 -5.73 -10.86 -10.18
N LYS A 263 -4.66 -10.97 -10.97
CA LYS A 263 -3.49 -11.81 -10.67
C LYS A 263 -2.82 -11.40 -9.34
N TRP A 264 -2.57 -10.11 -9.16
CA TRP A 264 -1.83 -9.61 -8.00
C TRP A 264 -2.70 -9.54 -6.72
N SER A 265 -4.00 -9.27 -6.84
CA SER A 265 -4.92 -9.25 -5.69
C SER A 265 -5.45 -10.63 -5.32
N GLY A 266 -5.53 -11.56 -6.27
CA GLY A 266 -6.20 -12.86 -6.10
C GLY A 266 -7.71 -12.79 -6.36
N ALA A 267 -8.21 -11.68 -6.88
CA ALA A 267 -9.60 -11.55 -7.32
C ALA A 267 -9.87 -12.28 -8.65
N THR A 268 -11.12 -12.55 -8.96
CA THR A 268 -11.49 -13.00 -10.30
C THR A 268 -11.63 -11.79 -11.24
N PRO A 269 -11.17 -11.86 -12.50
CA PRO A 269 -11.24 -10.74 -13.43
C PRO A 269 -12.63 -10.11 -13.55
N ALA A 270 -13.68 -10.94 -13.56
CA ALA A 270 -15.06 -10.48 -13.67
C ALA A 270 -15.51 -9.56 -12.52
N ARG A 271 -14.85 -9.65 -11.34
CA ARG A 271 -15.20 -8.88 -10.15
C ARG A 271 -14.39 -7.59 -10.00
N VAL A 272 -13.22 -7.51 -10.62
CA VAL A 272 -12.29 -6.36 -10.47
C VAL A 272 -12.92 -5.02 -10.86
N PRO A 273 -13.66 -4.87 -11.98
CA PRO A 273 -14.25 -3.58 -12.33
C PRO A 273 -15.23 -3.04 -11.26
N ALA A 274 -16.03 -3.93 -10.68
CA ALA A 274 -16.96 -3.55 -9.61
C ALA A 274 -16.24 -3.16 -8.32
N SER A 275 -15.17 -3.86 -7.97
CA SER A 275 -14.33 -3.52 -6.80
C SER A 275 -13.62 -2.19 -6.96
N LEU A 276 -12.96 -1.95 -8.12
CA LEU A 276 -12.30 -0.67 -8.41
C LEU A 276 -13.28 0.52 -8.30
N ALA A 277 -14.55 0.29 -8.61
CA ALA A 277 -15.58 1.33 -8.56
C ALA A 277 -15.95 1.79 -7.14
N LEU A 278 -15.58 1.03 -6.10
CA LEU A 278 -15.84 1.36 -4.70
C LEU A 278 -14.82 2.34 -4.13
N TYR A 279 -13.67 2.48 -4.77
CA TYR A 279 -12.59 3.36 -4.36
C TYR A 279 -12.61 4.70 -5.09
N ALA A 280 -12.05 5.73 -4.48
CA ALA A 280 -11.65 6.96 -5.18
C ALA A 280 -10.13 7.03 -5.26
N PHE A 281 -9.63 7.14 -6.50
CA PHE A 281 -8.19 7.31 -6.81
C PHE A 281 -7.91 8.79 -7.02
N VAL A 282 -7.18 9.38 -6.07
CA VAL A 282 -7.00 10.84 -5.96
C VAL A 282 -5.87 11.30 -6.90
N PRO A 283 -6.11 12.27 -7.80
CA PRO A 283 -5.06 12.76 -8.71
C PRO A 283 -3.96 13.52 -7.96
N PRO A 284 -2.71 13.56 -8.49
CA PRO A 284 -1.58 14.22 -7.83
C PRO A 284 -1.84 15.67 -7.43
N ALA A 285 -2.50 16.44 -8.30
CA ALA A 285 -2.83 17.85 -8.03
C ALA A 285 -3.72 18.03 -6.78
N GLU A 286 -4.61 17.09 -6.51
CA GLU A 286 -5.44 17.08 -5.32
C GLU A 286 -4.67 16.52 -4.11
N GLN A 287 -3.87 15.45 -4.31
CA GLN A 287 -3.03 14.89 -3.24
C GLN A 287 -2.02 15.90 -2.68
N ALA A 288 -1.53 16.83 -3.50
CA ALA A 288 -0.60 17.88 -3.10
C ALA A 288 -1.25 18.97 -2.22
N THR A 289 -2.59 19.00 -2.12
CA THR A 289 -3.30 20.01 -1.32
C THR A 289 -3.49 19.58 0.13
N ALA A 290 -3.97 20.53 0.96
CA ALA A 290 -4.34 20.25 2.35
C ALA A 290 -5.51 19.25 2.49
N GLN A 291 -6.19 18.93 1.40
CA GLN A 291 -7.22 17.87 1.40
C GLN A 291 -6.62 16.47 1.51
N TRP A 292 -5.31 16.32 1.30
CA TRP A 292 -4.59 15.04 1.44
C TRP A 292 -3.22 15.22 2.09
N LEU A 293 -2.12 15.13 1.31
CA LEU A 293 -0.74 15.09 1.82
C LEU A 293 -0.18 16.49 2.10
N GLY A 294 -0.65 17.53 1.40
CA GLY A 294 -0.21 18.90 1.61
C GLY A 294 -0.78 19.54 2.88
N GLY A 295 -0.41 20.80 3.12
CA GLY A 295 -0.96 21.62 4.23
C GLY A 295 -0.34 21.32 5.62
N GLY A 296 0.68 20.47 5.73
CA GLY A 296 1.36 20.19 6.98
C GLY A 296 0.41 19.67 8.06
N LYS A 297 0.35 20.31 9.23
CA LYS A 297 -0.53 19.91 10.35
C LYS A 297 -2.02 19.97 10.02
N ASP A 298 -2.40 20.85 9.11
CA ASP A 298 -3.78 21.05 8.69
C ASP A 298 -4.20 20.11 7.56
N GLY A 299 -3.24 19.35 7.00
CA GLY A 299 -3.49 18.34 5.99
C GLY A 299 -4.37 17.22 6.49
N VAL A 300 -5.31 16.76 5.64
CA VAL A 300 -6.27 15.71 6.03
C VAL A 300 -5.56 14.41 6.42
N VAL A 301 -4.50 14.01 5.72
CA VAL A 301 -3.73 12.80 6.06
C VAL A 301 -3.14 12.93 7.46
N ALA A 302 -2.47 14.02 7.79
CA ALA A 302 -1.87 14.23 9.11
C ALA A 302 -2.92 14.24 10.23
N ARG A 303 -4.05 14.94 10.02
CA ARG A 303 -5.16 14.98 10.99
C ARG A 303 -5.83 13.63 11.16
N SER A 304 -6.04 12.89 10.07
CA SER A 304 -6.65 11.55 10.11
C SER A 304 -5.76 10.56 10.88
N LEU A 305 -4.43 10.61 10.67
CA LEU A 305 -3.48 9.80 11.45
C LEU A 305 -3.54 10.16 12.94
N ALA A 306 -3.57 11.45 13.27
CA ALA A 306 -3.65 11.92 14.65
C ALA A 306 -4.95 11.47 15.33
N ALA A 307 -6.10 11.66 14.66
CA ALA A 307 -7.41 11.25 15.16
C ALA A 307 -7.51 9.72 15.35
N THR A 308 -7.00 8.96 14.38
CA THR A 308 -6.92 7.48 14.45
C THR A 308 -6.06 7.04 15.63
N ALA A 309 -4.88 7.63 15.80
CA ALA A 309 -3.98 7.30 16.90
C ALA A 309 -4.60 7.66 18.27
N ALA A 310 -5.23 8.82 18.39
CA ALA A 310 -5.92 9.22 19.63
C ALA A 310 -6.98 8.19 20.01
N PHE A 311 -7.84 7.83 19.05
CA PHE A 311 -8.87 6.81 19.25
C PHE A 311 -8.28 5.44 19.62
N LEU A 312 -7.25 4.95 18.92
CA LEU A 312 -6.60 3.68 19.24
C LEU A 312 -5.97 3.68 20.63
N LYS A 313 -5.49 4.84 21.10
CA LYS A 313 -4.99 5.00 22.48
C LYS A 313 -6.13 4.92 23.49
N GLU A 314 -7.26 5.60 23.24
CA GLU A 314 -8.45 5.51 24.09
C GLU A 314 -8.98 4.08 24.21
N GLN A 315 -8.92 3.32 23.12
CA GLN A 315 -9.26 1.89 23.09
C GLN A 315 -8.19 0.98 23.69
N GLY A 316 -7.08 1.53 24.19
CA GLY A 316 -5.97 0.75 24.76
C GLY A 316 -5.16 -0.08 23.76
N THR A 317 -5.34 0.16 22.46
CA THR A 317 -4.65 -0.58 21.38
C THR A 317 -3.19 -0.11 21.23
N ILE A 318 -2.90 1.16 21.48
CA ILE A 318 -1.56 1.74 21.48
C ILE A 318 -1.30 2.53 22.77
N GLY A 319 -0.03 2.63 23.20
CA GLY A 319 0.35 3.27 24.46
C GLY A 319 0.59 4.78 24.37
N ALA A 320 0.93 5.30 23.18
CA ALA A 320 1.32 6.69 22.99
C ALA A 320 0.76 7.25 21.68
N VAL A 321 0.75 8.59 21.57
CA VAL A 321 0.46 9.32 20.33
C VAL A 321 1.57 10.35 20.10
N LEU A 322 1.82 10.66 18.82
CA LEU A 322 2.75 11.75 18.50
C LEU A 322 2.09 13.11 18.70
N PRO A 323 2.85 14.14 19.04
CA PRO A 323 2.33 15.51 19.10
C PRO A 323 2.00 16.08 17.70
N ASP A 324 2.64 15.52 16.66
CA ASP A 324 2.50 16.00 15.30
C ASP A 324 2.77 14.85 14.30
N TYR A 325 1.76 14.45 13.54
CA TYR A 325 1.85 13.42 12.48
C TYR A 325 2.25 14.00 11.12
N SER A 326 2.22 15.32 10.94
CA SER A 326 2.63 15.95 9.67
C SER A 326 4.10 15.69 9.32
N THR A 327 4.93 15.48 10.33
CA THR A 327 6.35 15.13 10.16
C THR A 327 6.56 13.80 9.44
N ALA A 328 5.56 12.94 9.42
CA ALA A 328 5.56 11.65 8.72
C ALA A 328 4.86 11.70 7.36
N VAL A 329 4.37 12.87 6.92
CA VAL A 329 3.73 13.06 5.61
C VAL A 329 4.70 13.79 4.68
N GLU A 330 4.94 13.23 3.50
CA GLU A 330 5.94 13.76 2.54
C GLU A 330 5.27 14.07 1.18
N PRO A 331 4.83 15.31 0.95
CA PRO A 331 4.10 15.69 -0.26
C PRO A 331 5.00 15.99 -1.46
N ARG A 332 6.31 16.21 -1.30
CA ARG A 332 7.18 16.77 -2.35
C ARG A 332 7.13 15.99 -3.68
N TRP A 333 7.00 14.66 -3.65
CA TRP A 333 6.97 13.86 -4.89
C TRP A 333 5.62 13.95 -5.60
N VAL A 334 4.51 14.09 -4.88
CA VAL A 334 3.21 14.37 -5.51
C VAL A 334 3.13 15.80 -6.01
N GLU A 335 3.76 16.77 -5.34
CA GLU A 335 3.88 18.16 -5.80
C GLU A 335 4.63 18.22 -7.13
N GLN A 336 5.74 17.47 -7.25
CA GLN A 336 6.48 17.33 -8.51
C GLN A 336 5.63 16.68 -9.61
N ALA A 337 4.89 15.61 -9.27
CA ALA A 337 4.02 14.93 -10.24
C ALA A 337 2.83 15.79 -10.66
N ALA A 338 2.30 16.64 -9.78
CA ALA A 338 1.20 17.57 -10.08
C ALA A 338 1.58 18.63 -11.12
N THR A 339 2.86 18.98 -11.22
CA THR A 339 3.38 19.97 -12.18
C THR A 339 3.90 19.34 -13.48
N ALA A 340 4.13 18.01 -13.49
CA ALA A 340 4.57 17.28 -14.65
C ALA A 340 3.38 16.91 -15.56
N ALA A 341 3.60 16.91 -16.89
CA ALA A 341 2.62 16.30 -17.79
C ALA A 341 2.48 14.79 -17.45
N PRO A 342 1.25 14.25 -17.43
CA PRO A 342 1.07 12.82 -17.16
C PRO A 342 1.87 12.00 -18.17
N ALA A 343 2.72 11.12 -17.67
CA ALA A 343 3.50 10.25 -18.51
C ALA A 343 2.59 9.16 -19.09
N PRO A 344 2.64 8.89 -20.41
CA PRO A 344 1.84 7.84 -21.01
C PRO A 344 2.22 6.50 -20.39
N VAL A 345 1.20 5.70 -20.02
CA VAL A 345 1.38 4.31 -19.61
C VAL A 345 2.00 3.56 -20.80
N ALA A 346 3.16 2.98 -20.62
CA ALA A 346 3.83 2.25 -21.69
C ALA A 346 2.94 1.08 -22.13
N ALA A 347 2.60 1.03 -23.43
CA ALA A 347 1.90 -0.11 -24.00
C ALA A 347 2.72 -1.37 -23.72
N ALA A 348 2.08 -2.37 -23.10
CA ALA A 348 2.72 -3.60 -22.69
C ALA A 348 3.45 -4.28 -23.87
N GLN A 349 4.76 -4.25 -23.86
CA GLN A 349 5.54 -5.22 -24.60
C GLN A 349 5.45 -6.52 -23.80
N ALA A 350 4.68 -7.47 -24.32
CA ALA A 350 4.61 -8.80 -23.74
C ALA A 350 6.03 -9.35 -23.59
N ARG A 351 6.46 -9.60 -22.36
CA ARG A 351 7.66 -10.39 -22.11
C ARG A 351 7.41 -11.79 -22.62
N PRO A 352 8.37 -12.38 -23.39
CA PRO A 352 8.23 -13.71 -23.94
C PRO A 352 8.07 -14.79 -22.86
#